data_89d3ee6e24ee36c2699ff3c8863d3413
#
_entry.id   89d3ee6e24ee36c2699ff3c8863d3413
#
_cell.length_a   1.000
_cell.length_b   1.000
_cell.length_c   1.000
_cell.angle_alpha   90.00
_cell.angle_beta   90.00
_cell.angle_gamma   90.00
#
_symmetry.space_group_name_H-M   'P 1'
#
loop_
_entity.id
_entity.type
_entity.pdbx_description
1 polymer ?
#
loop_
_entity_poly.entity_id
_entity_poly.type
_entity_poly.pdbx_seq_one_letter_code
_entity_poly.pdbx_strand_id
1 'polypeptide(L)'
;MIFLFTAMGNVYAQAPTQPTLPQKTVNLTLPAQGTSACPTLTTGSNCIRNVPSGNATSFQQAINASTCGDTIVLVAGSTYSGNFAIPSTSCSGWIEIKSSALASLPASGTRVGPSNVSNMATISTSNTSPAIQFNANSNHWRLMGLEITTSDSNSGDTVYYLVAMGESITSLSQLPSYIIFDRTYIYGSTTASTEHGIGMDGASIGIVDSYCDEIVDSGADAQCLLAYNGPGPFLIQNNFLQATGENIMFGGADPSISNLVPSDITIIGNTIQKNVAAWMGVISDVKNLFELKNAQRVLLDGNVIQYTWAAGQSNAILLRGVNQGGNCTWCVVQDVTLTHNLIQHGPTAISIANPDTGTVAQTTQRILVQNNVLNDFSEAKWGGGHGWLFYIAIDNDYAPPLNNIVIDHNTGFVDQIDIYIGDAGTVQNLQITNDIFQHGSIGGVGAIGTAEGTPSLTSSYVSSYVWNDTVFITPTGSSSGTYPSRTLWSTLAGVNFTSISGTSPNYSGNFQLTSGSAYHNAGTDGKDIGVWDWTCLNNDSAAALAGTFVPSPGCAMSGDLLPQPPTNLTVTVQ
;
A
#
# COMPACT_ATOMS: atom_id res chain seq x y z
N MET A 1 17.42 11.48 61.89
CA MET A 1 16.65 10.59 61.02
C MET A 1 15.94 11.48 60.00
N ILE A 2 16.60 11.73 58.87
CA ILE A 2 16.08 12.63 57.83
C ILE A 2 15.37 11.73 56.83
N PHE A 3 14.07 11.89 56.74
CA PHE A 3 13.26 11.25 55.70
C PHE A 3 13.47 12.03 54.39
N LEU A 4 14.18 11.44 53.43
CA LEU A 4 14.14 11.87 52.03
C LEU A 4 12.80 11.46 51.43
N PHE A 5 11.91 12.41 51.20
CA PHE A 5 10.81 12.24 50.29
C PHE A 5 11.37 12.37 48.87
N THR A 6 11.56 11.25 48.19
CA THR A 6 11.68 11.26 46.73
C THR A 6 10.32 11.61 46.13
N ALA A 7 10.22 12.80 45.61
CA ALA A 7 9.08 13.19 44.78
C ALA A 7 9.15 12.27 43.52
N MET A 8 8.26 11.27 43.43
CA MET A 8 7.95 10.61 42.17
C MET A 8 7.31 11.67 41.28
N GLY A 9 8.08 12.26 40.41
CA GLY A 9 7.56 13.09 39.34
C GLY A 9 6.64 12.22 38.49
N ASN A 10 5.39 12.64 38.33
CA ASN A 10 4.49 12.06 37.35
C ASN A 10 5.13 12.26 35.97
N VAL A 11 5.70 11.21 35.40
CA VAL A 11 6.11 11.21 34.00
C VAL A 11 4.82 11.06 33.20
N TYR A 12 4.32 12.15 32.69
CA TYR A 12 3.20 12.11 31.74
C TYR A 12 3.72 11.46 30.47
N ALA A 13 3.06 10.42 29.97
CA ALA A 13 3.35 9.92 28.63
C ALA A 13 3.09 11.07 27.65
N GLN A 14 4.07 11.31 26.80
CA GLN A 14 3.94 12.30 25.74
C GLN A 14 2.95 11.77 24.71
N ALA A 15 2.06 12.61 24.18
CA ALA A 15 1.22 12.23 23.06
C ALA A 15 2.09 11.76 21.89
N PRO A 16 1.72 10.67 21.18
CA PRO A 16 2.50 10.18 20.05
C PRO A 16 2.73 11.27 19.02
N THR A 17 3.95 11.33 18.49
CA THR A 17 4.25 12.20 17.36
C THR A 17 3.54 11.67 16.12
N GLN A 18 2.76 12.52 15.46
CA GLN A 18 2.01 12.17 14.27
C GLN A 18 2.91 11.99 13.04
N PRO A 19 2.53 11.14 12.07
CA PRO A 19 3.27 10.99 10.83
C PRO A 19 3.22 12.27 9.98
N THR A 20 4.30 12.51 9.24
CA THR A 20 4.36 13.54 8.20
C THR A 20 3.80 12.97 6.91
N LEU A 21 2.77 13.60 6.36
CA LEU A 21 2.19 13.23 5.06
C LEU A 21 3.18 13.49 3.90
N PRO A 22 2.95 12.90 2.71
CA PRO A 22 3.73 13.20 1.52
C PRO A 22 3.82 14.72 1.26
N GLN A 23 5.03 15.20 1.04
CA GLN A 23 5.33 16.63 0.83
C GLN A 23 5.46 16.98 -0.65
N LYS A 24 5.55 15.98 -1.51
CA LYS A 24 5.66 16.11 -2.96
C LYS A 24 4.67 15.17 -3.62
N THR A 25 4.22 15.55 -4.80
CA THR A 25 3.33 14.72 -5.62
C THR A 25 3.83 14.63 -7.06
N VAL A 26 3.34 13.63 -7.79
CA VAL A 26 3.59 13.48 -9.22
C VAL A 26 2.67 14.41 -10.00
N ASN A 27 3.25 15.20 -10.91
CA ASN A 27 2.47 16.07 -11.78
C ASN A 27 1.93 15.29 -12.99
N LEU A 28 0.63 15.11 -13.06
CA LEU A 28 -0.05 14.42 -14.17
C LEU A 28 -0.42 15.34 -15.34
N THR A 29 -0.21 16.65 -15.23
CA THR A 29 -0.56 17.61 -16.27
C THR A 29 0.30 17.40 -17.51
N LEU A 30 -0.38 17.26 -18.66
CA LEU A 30 0.27 17.17 -19.96
C LEU A 30 0.46 18.56 -20.56
N PRO A 31 1.68 18.97 -20.91
CA PRO A 31 1.88 20.13 -21.79
C PRO A 31 1.36 19.80 -23.20
N ALA A 32 1.15 20.85 -23.98
CA ALA A 32 0.76 20.68 -25.37
C ALA A 32 1.79 19.87 -26.16
N GLN A 33 1.32 18.89 -26.92
CA GLN A 33 2.13 18.06 -27.80
C GLN A 33 2.02 18.55 -29.24
N GLY A 34 3.01 18.20 -30.07
CA GLY A 34 2.94 18.45 -31.50
C GLY A 34 1.78 17.71 -32.16
N THR A 35 1.10 18.37 -33.09
CA THR A 35 -0.10 17.82 -33.75
C THR A 35 0.14 17.39 -35.19
N SER A 36 1.29 17.77 -35.79
CA SER A 36 1.64 17.42 -37.17
C SER A 36 2.45 16.14 -37.21
N ALA A 37 2.28 15.35 -38.27
CA ALA A 37 3.13 14.18 -38.50
C ALA A 37 4.60 14.60 -38.66
N CYS A 38 5.52 13.81 -38.10
CA CYS A 38 6.95 13.97 -38.37
C CYS A 38 7.26 13.70 -39.85
N PRO A 39 8.29 14.36 -40.44
CA PRO A 39 8.69 14.08 -41.82
C PRO A 39 9.05 12.60 -42.05
N THR A 40 9.71 11.98 -41.11
CA THR A 40 9.99 10.53 -41.06
C THR A 40 9.94 10.03 -39.60
N LEU A 41 10.08 8.73 -39.39
CA LEU A 41 10.20 8.18 -38.03
C LEU A 41 11.43 8.68 -37.25
N THR A 42 12.47 9.10 -37.97
CA THR A 42 13.76 9.46 -37.38
C THR A 42 14.10 10.93 -37.50
N THR A 43 13.24 11.76 -38.11
CA THR A 43 13.46 13.20 -38.28
C THR A 43 12.24 14.02 -37.84
N GLY A 44 12.49 15.26 -37.46
CA GLY A 44 11.47 16.17 -36.92
C GLY A 44 11.45 16.18 -35.39
N SER A 45 10.84 17.21 -34.84
CA SER A 45 10.64 17.41 -33.40
C SER A 45 9.27 18.04 -33.15
N ASN A 46 8.72 17.84 -31.95
CA ASN A 46 7.40 18.31 -31.56
C ASN A 46 6.34 17.84 -32.58
N CYS A 47 6.31 16.55 -32.88
CA CYS A 47 5.51 15.95 -33.95
C CYS A 47 5.06 14.52 -33.64
N ILE A 48 4.22 13.95 -34.49
CA ILE A 48 3.65 12.61 -34.32
C ILE A 48 4.43 11.61 -35.18
N ARG A 49 4.98 10.57 -34.55
CA ARG A 49 5.67 9.43 -35.17
C ARG A 49 4.73 8.23 -35.25
N ASN A 50 4.14 7.98 -36.41
CA ASN A 50 3.28 6.82 -36.62
C ASN A 50 4.13 5.58 -36.92
N VAL A 51 4.18 4.64 -35.99
CA VAL A 51 4.95 3.40 -36.14
C VAL A 51 4.12 2.37 -36.90
N PRO A 52 4.67 1.72 -37.95
CA PRO A 52 3.98 0.67 -38.67
C PRO A 52 3.58 -0.51 -37.75
N SER A 53 2.42 -1.13 -38.04
CA SER A 53 1.88 -2.26 -37.28
C SER A 53 2.91 -3.36 -37.08
N GLY A 54 3.14 -3.75 -35.82
CA GLY A 54 4.01 -4.84 -35.40
C GLY A 54 5.50 -4.67 -35.74
N ASN A 55 5.94 -3.49 -36.19
CA ASN A 55 7.33 -3.27 -36.57
C ASN A 55 8.18 -2.80 -35.38
N ALA A 56 8.78 -3.76 -34.67
CA ALA A 56 9.63 -3.51 -33.50
C ALA A 56 10.86 -2.63 -33.82
N THR A 57 11.50 -2.83 -34.98
CA THR A 57 12.64 -2.00 -35.40
C THR A 57 12.25 -0.55 -35.58
N SER A 58 11.12 -0.28 -36.24
CA SER A 58 10.58 1.05 -36.42
C SER A 58 10.19 1.68 -35.08
N PHE A 59 9.68 0.89 -34.14
CA PHE A 59 9.34 1.39 -32.80
C PHE A 59 10.59 1.84 -32.05
N GLN A 60 11.65 1.03 -32.01
CA GLN A 60 12.92 1.46 -31.39
C GLN A 60 13.55 2.68 -32.09
N GLN A 61 13.43 2.77 -33.42
CA GLN A 61 13.90 3.96 -34.16
C GLN A 61 13.10 5.22 -33.76
N ALA A 62 11.79 5.11 -33.61
CA ALA A 62 10.95 6.21 -33.15
C ALA A 62 11.33 6.65 -31.71
N ILE A 63 11.53 5.69 -30.80
CA ILE A 63 12.01 5.95 -29.44
C ILE A 63 13.33 6.74 -29.47
N ASN A 64 14.32 6.25 -30.22
CA ASN A 64 15.66 6.85 -30.28
C ASN A 64 15.69 8.27 -30.86
N ALA A 65 14.71 8.57 -31.72
CA ALA A 65 14.63 9.88 -32.41
C ALA A 65 13.73 10.88 -31.69
N SER A 66 13.02 10.46 -30.65
CA SER A 66 12.03 11.32 -29.97
C SER A 66 12.68 12.39 -29.11
N THR A 67 12.08 13.56 -29.12
CA THR A 67 12.42 14.73 -28.32
C THR A 67 11.17 15.30 -27.64
N CYS A 68 11.33 16.29 -26.76
CA CYS A 68 10.20 16.91 -26.07
C CYS A 68 9.08 17.35 -27.02
N GLY A 69 7.85 17.03 -26.68
CA GLY A 69 6.67 17.32 -27.46
C GLY A 69 6.33 16.28 -28.52
N ASP A 70 7.17 15.25 -28.71
CA ASP A 70 6.88 14.18 -29.65
C ASP A 70 5.86 13.18 -29.08
N THR A 71 5.04 12.65 -29.99
CA THR A 71 4.13 11.54 -29.71
C THR A 71 4.43 10.36 -30.62
N ILE A 72 4.74 9.21 -30.04
CA ILE A 72 4.87 7.93 -30.74
C ILE A 72 3.52 7.23 -30.71
N VAL A 73 2.95 6.94 -31.87
CA VAL A 73 1.67 6.25 -32.00
C VAL A 73 1.88 4.83 -32.47
N LEU A 74 1.46 3.87 -31.66
CA LEU A 74 1.47 2.45 -31.94
C LEU A 74 0.08 2.00 -32.40
N VAL A 75 0.00 1.12 -33.40
CA VAL A 75 -1.28 0.66 -33.97
C VAL A 75 -2.00 -0.24 -32.95
N ALA A 76 -3.23 0.10 -32.58
CA ALA A 76 -4.06 -0.70 -31.69
C ALA A 76 -4.25 -2.13 -32.22
N GLY A 77 -4.28 -3.11 -31.31
CA GLY A 77 -4.38 -4.54 -31.65
C GLY A 77 -3.12 -5.13 -32.29
N SER A 78 -2.02 -4.37 -32.38
CA SER A 78 -0.74 -4.87 -32.91
C SER A 78 0.26 -5.15 -31.81
N THR A 79 1.02 -6.24 -31.95
CA THR A 79 2.08 -6.62 -31.01
C THR A 79 3.45 -6.19 -31.54
N TYR A 80 4.18 -5.47 -30.73
CA TYR A 80 5.58 -5.08 -30.95
C TYR A 80 6.45 -5.95 -30.05
N SER A 81 7.05 -7.00 -30.63
CA SER A 81 7.87 -7.97 -29.87
C SER A 81 9.33 -7.56 -29.86
N GLY A 82 9.90 -7.40 -28.66
CA GLY A 82 11.30 -7.03 -28.48
C GLY A 82 11.58 -6.50 -27.07
N ASN A 83 12.83 -6.09 -26.88
CA ASN A 83 13.32 -5.47 -25.67
C ASN A 83 13.65 -4.00 -26.00
N PHE A 84 12.76 -3.09 -25.61
CA PHE A 84 12.84 -1.68 -26.01
C PHE A 84 13.57 -0.85 -24.96
N ALA A 85 14.59 -0.13 -25.40
CA ALA A 85 15.40 0.73 -24.54
C ALA A 85 14.98 2.20 -24.69
N ILE A 86 14.54 2.80 -23.60
CA ILE A 86 14.25 4.24 -23.52
C ILE A 86 15.56 4.97 -23.24
N PRO A 87 16.03 5.84 -24.15
CA PRO A 87 17.35 6.46 -24.03
C PRO A 87 17.37 7.59 -23.00
N SER A 88 18.57 8.06 -22.67
CA SER A 88 18.78 9.34 -21.98
C SER A 88 18.11 10.47 -22.76
N THR A 89 17.32 11.27 -22.06
CA THR A 89 16.61 12.43 -22.64
C THR A 89 16.85 13.65 -21.77
N SER A 90 16.83 14.83 -22.39
CA SER A 90 16.85 16.11 -21.67
C SER A 90 15.58 16.87 -22.06
N CYS A 91 14.52 16.63 -21.30
CA CYS A 91 13.19 17.11 -21.63
C CYS A 91 12.60 17.92 -20.48
N SER A 92 11.94 19.03 -20.79
CA SER A 92 11.13 19.82 -19.84
C SER A 92 9.61 19.63 -20.06
N GLY A 93 9.24 18.93 -21.14
CA GLY A 93 7.87 18.51 -21.45
C GLY A 93 7.85 17.00 -21.67
N TRP A 94 6.72 16.44 -22.09
CA TRP A 94 6.54 14.99 -22.23
C TRP A 94 6.91 14.47 -23.61
N ILE A 95 7.38 13.23 -23.65
CA ILE A 95 7.37 12.36 -24.83
C ILE A 95 6.29 11.31 -24.56
N GLU A 96 5.35 11.17 -25.48
CA GLU A 96 4.24 10.22 -25.34
C GLU A 96 4.47 8.97 -26.19
N ILE A 97 4.14 7.81 -25.61
CA ILE A 97 3.94 6.55 -26.36
C ILE A 97 2.48 6.15 -26.15
N LYS A 98 1.68 6.07 -27.21
CA LYS A 98 0.27 5.76 -27.07
C LYS A 98 -0.32 4.87 -28.13
N SER A 99 -1.42 4.19 -27.77
CA SER A 99 -2.23 3.47 -28.74
C SER A 99 -2.89 4.42 -29.72
N SER A 100 -3.00 4.02 -30.98
CA SER A 100 -3.77 4.73 -32.02
C SER A 100 -5.27 4.80 -31.69
N ALA A 101 -5.78 3.92 -30.84
CA ALA A 101 -7.18 3.89 -30.40
C ALA A 101 -7.35 4.38 -28.95
N LEU A 102 -6.44 5.22 -28.43
CA LEU A 102 -6.50 5.75 -27.06
C LEU A 102 -7.87 6.42 -26.76
N ALA A 103 -8.47 7.10 -27.75
CA ALA A 103 -9.78 7.73 -27.59
C ALA A 103 -10.95 6.74 -27.44
N SER A 104 -10.73 5.46 -27.75
CA SER A 104 -11.72 4.38 -27.56
C SER A 104 -11.58 3.67 -26.21
N LEU A 105 -10.55 3.97 -25.46
CA LEU A 105 -10.37 3.52 -24.08
C LEU A 105 -11.22 4.36 -23.13
N PRO A 106 -11.49 3.88 -21.92
CA PRO A 106 -12.07 4.70 -20.86
C PRO A 106 -11.34 6.05 -20.71
N ALA A 107 -12.07 7.10 -20.38
CA ALA A 107 -11.47 8.40 -20.12
C ALA A 107 -10.54 8.37 -18.90
N SER A 108 -9.62 9.32 -18.81
CA SER A 108 -8.79 9.51 -17.60
C SER A 108 -9.68 9.64 -16.36
N GLY A 109 -9.30 9.00 -15.26
CA GLY A 109 -10.13 8.81 -14.07
C GLY A 109 -10.98 7.54 -14.11
N THR A 110 -10.89 6.75 -15.19
CA THR A 110 -11.52 5.43 -15.28
C THR A 110 -10.48 4.38 -15.69
N ARG A 111 -10.33 3.41 -14.85
CA ARG A 111 -9.35 2.32 -15.00
C ARG A 111 -9.67 1.45 -16.21
N VAL A 112 -8.62 1.09 -16.96
CA VAL A 112 -8.70 0.07 -18.00
C VAL A 112 -8.69 -1.34 -17.39
N GLY A 113 -8.93 -2.34 -18.21
CA GLY A 113 -8.84 -3.76 -17.83
C GLY A 113 -8.69 -4.66 -19.04
N PRO A 114 -8.67 -6.00 -18.86
CA PRO A 114 -8.47 -6.98 -19.92
C PRO A 114 -9.44 -6.82 -21.12
N SER A 115 -10.66 -6.34 -20.90
CA SER A 115 -11.64 -6.09 -21.95
C SER A 115 -11.26 -4.98 -22.93
N ASN A 116 -10.27 -4.16 -22.59
CA ASN A 116 -9.84 -3.01 -23.41
C ASN A 116 -8.67 -3.32 -24.35
N VAL A 117 -8.09 -4.53 -24.29
CA VAL A 117 -6.85 -4.91 -25.01
C VAL A 117 -6.95 -4.67 -26.51
N SER A 118 -8.10 -4.89 -27.14
CA SER A 118 -8.30 -4.65 -28.59
C SER A 118 -8.06 -3.18 -28.99
N ASN A 119 -8.17 -2.24 -28.07
CA ASN A 119 -7.89 -0.82 -28.27
C ASN A 119 -6.49 -0.41 -27.80
N MET A 120 -5.71 -1.34 -27.29
CA MET A 120 -4.32 -1.15 -26.87
C MET A 120 -3.35 -1.61 -27.94
N ALA A 121 -2.13 -1.09 -27.91
CA ALA A 121 -1.00 -1.70 -28.60
C ALA A 121 -0.20 -2.52 -27.60
N THR A 122 0.19 -3.73 -27.99
CA THR A 122 0.91 -4.66 -27.13
C THR A 122 2.42 -4.50 -27.32
N ILE A 123 3.16 -4.31 -26.22
CA ILE A 123 4.62 -4.37 -26.16
C ILE A 123 4.98 -5.65 -25.42
N SER A 124 5.70 -6.57 -26.07
CA SER A 124 5.93 -7.91 -25.53
C SER A 124 7.40 -8.31 -25.61
N THR A 125 7.95 -8.82 -24.52
CA THR A 125 9.23 -9.53 -24.55
C THR A 125 9.00 -11.00 -24.92
N SER A 126 9.99 -11.61 -25.58
CA SER A 126 9.99 -13.05 -25.91
C SER A 126 11.14 -13.81 -25.23
N ASN A 127 11.75 -13.20 -24.23
CA ASN A 127 12.87 -13.74 -23.47
C ASN A 127 12.84 -13.19 -22.04
N THR A 128 13.86 -13.48 -21.24
CA THR A 128 13.94 -13.07 -19.82
C THR A 128 14.30 -11.60 -19.61
N SER A 129 14.62 -10.84 -20.65
CA SER A 129 14.91 -9.39 -20.56
C SER A 129 13.63 -8.57 -20.55
N PRO A 130 13.63 -7.37 -19.94
CA PRO A 130 12.46 -6.51 -19.89
C PRO A 130 11.88 -6.15 -21.26
N ALA A 131 10.57 -6.07 -21.35
CA ALA A 131 9.89 -5.52 -22.54
C ALA A 131 10.27 -4.04 -22.76
N ILE A 132 10.39 -3.29 -21.64
CA ILE A 132 10.82 -1.89 -21.64
C ILE A 132 11.90 -1.68 -20.57
N GLN A 133 13.04 -1.11 -20.98
CA GLN A 133 14.11 -0.69 -20.08
C GLN A 133 14.30 0.82 -20.16
N PHE A 134 14.12 1.52 -19.04
CA PHE A 134 14.49 2.92 -18.93
C PHE A 134 15.96 3.05 -18.56
N ASN A 135 16.75 3.63 -19.47
CA ASN A 135 18.18 3.83 -19.25
C ASN A 135 18.43 5.02 -18.31
N ALA A 136 19.65 5.12 -17.82
CA ALA A 136 20.09 6.26 -17.02
C ALA A 136 19.78 7.60 -17.71
N ASN A 137 19.30 8.57 -16.93
CA ASN A 137 18.89 9.91 -17.38
C ASN A 137 17.71 9.95 -18.38
N SER A 138 16.96 8.87 -18.58
CA SER A 138 15.68 8.96 -19.29
C SER A 138 14.68 9.79 -18.47
N ASN A 139 14.02 10.74 -19.10
CA ASN A 139 13.06 11.57 -18.38
C ASN A 139 11.86 12.03 -19.23
N HIS A 140 10.74 12.34 -18.55
CA HIS A 140 9.51 12.87 -19.12
C HIS A 140 8.87 11.95 -20.18
N TRP A 141 8.67 10.70 -19.83
CA TRP A 141 7.96 9.72 -20.67
C TRP A 141 6.59 9.40 -20.09
N ARG A 142 5.56 9.43 -20.95
CA ARG A 142 4.21 8.98 -20.60
C ARG A 142 3.74 7.91 -21.57
N LEU A 143 3.40 6.74 -21.01
CA LEU A 143 2.92 5.56 -21.72
C LEU A 143 1.40 5.49 -21.53
N MET A 144 0.61 5.46 -22.62
CA MET A 144 -0.84 5.57 -22.52
C MET A 144 -1.55 4.52 -23.37
N GLY A 145 -2.48 3.78 -22.75
CA GLY A 145 -3.32 2.80 -23.45
C GLY A 145 -2.51 1.68 -24.08
N LEU A 146 -1.53 1.15 -23.37
CA LEU A 146 -0.64 0.09 -23.84
C LEU A 146 -0.84 -1.16 -22.98
N GLU A 147 -0.74 -2.32 -23.61
CA GLU A 147 -0.52 -3.60 -22.95
C GLU A 147 0.99 -3.89 -22.92
N ILE A 148 1.53 -4.24 -21.76
CA ILE A 148 2.94 -4.62 -21.59
C ILE A 148 2.96 -6.01 -20.97
N THR A 149 3.58 -6.97 -21.70
CA THR A 149 3.49 -8.39 -21.35
C THR A 149 4.71 -9.17 -21.78
N THR A 150 4.66 -10.48 -21.57
CA THR A 150 5.62 -11.43 -22.13
C THR A 150 4.93 -12.45 -23.02
N SER A 151 5.58 -12.83 -24.12
CA SER A 151 5.23 -14.01 -24.92
C SER A 151 6.15 -15.19 -24.63
N ASP A 152 7.03 -15.07 -23.63
CA ASP A 152 7.85 -16.19 -23.20
C ASP A 152 6.96 -17.30 -22.64
N SER A 153 7.07 -18.48 -23.19
CA SER A 153 6.34 -19.68 -22.80
C SER A 153 7.25 -20.74 -22.17
N ASN A 154 8.52 -20.41 -21.95
CA ASN A 154 9.48 -21.34 -21.37
C ASN A 154 9.29 -21.42 -19.85
N SER A 155 8.70 -22.50 -19.37
CA SER A 155 8.41 -22.72 -17.96
C SER A 155 9.65 -22.85 -17.05
N GLY A 156 10.85 -22.86 -17.61
CA GLY A 156 12.12 -22.89 -16.88
C GLY A 156 12.77 -21.52 -16.70
N ASP A 157 12.24 -20.49 -17.36
CA ASP A 157 12.81 -19.15 -17.37
C ASP A 157 11.95 -18.19 -16.58
N THR A 158 12.57 -17.20 -15.95
CA THR A 158 11.88 -16.12 -15.23
C THR A 158 12.09 -14.80 -15.95
N VAL A 159 11.01 -14.10 -16.27
CA VAL A 159 11.04 -12.68 -16.66
C VAL A 159 11.14 -11.86 -15.38
N TYR A 160 12.34 -11.36 -15.09
CA TYR A 160 12.58 -10.67 -13.82
C TYR A 160 11.83 -9.34 -13.71
N TYR A 161 11.79 -8.55 -14.78
CA TYR A 161 10.97 -7.34 -14.92
C TYR A 161 10.27 -7.29 -16.27
N LEU A 162 8.99 -6.93 -16.32
CA LEU A 162 8.37 -6.51 -17.58
C LEU A 162 8.80 -5.07 -17.94
N VAL A 163 8.87 -4.20 -16.95
CA VAL A 163 9.40 -2.84 -17.10
C VAL A 163 10.47 -2.61 -16.02
N ALA A 164 11.69 -2.30 -16.43
CA ALA A 164 12.80 -2.05 -15.54
C ALA A 164 13.29 -0.60 -15.61
N MET A 165 13.66 -0.02 -14.46
CA MET A 165 14.29 1.30 -14.38
C MET A 165 15.09 1.45 -13.08
N GLY A 166 16.31 1.93 -13.16
CA GLY A 166 17.05 2.53 -12.05
C GLY A 166 17.64 1.62 -10.98
N GLU A 167 17.32 0.32 -10.94
CA GLU A 167 17.68 -0.59 -9.85
C GLU A 167 19.18 -0.68 -9.54
N SER A 168 20.01 -0.57 -10.54
CA SER A 168 21.48 -0.64 -10.43
C SER A 168 22.19 0.71 -10.49
N ILE A 169 21.45 1.80 -10.59
CA ILE A 169 22.02 3.15 -10.69
C ILE A 169 22.48 3.61 -9.30
N THR A 170 23.71 4.12 -9.23
CA THR A 170 24.36 4.52 -7.98
C THR A 170 24.37 6.04 -7.72
N SER A 171 23.74 6.83 -8.60
CA SER A 171 23.67 8.31 -8.49
C SER A 171 22.26 8.82 -8.71
N LEU A 172 21.76 9.63 -7.77
CA LEU A 172 20.45 10.29 -7.87
C LEU A 172 20.24 11.06 -9.18
N SER A 173 21.29 11.73 -9.67
CA SER A 173 21.21 12.54 -10.89
C SER A 173 21.10 11.73 -12.17
N GLN A 174 21.34 10.42 -12.10
CA GLN A 174 21.28 9.51 -13.25
C GLN A 174 19.99 8.69 -13.29
N LEU A 175 19.19 8.74 -12.23
CA LEU A 175 17.93 7.98 -12.19
C LEU A 175 16.97 8.44 -13.31
N PRO A 176 16.21 7.49 -13.87
CA PRO A 176 15.02 7.81 -14.66
C PRO A 176 14.07 8.71 -13.88
N SER A 177 13.39 9.64 -14.56
CA SER A 177 12.53 10.58 -13.84
C SER A 177 11.34 11.05 -14.67
N TYR A 178 10.25 11.42 -13.97
CA TYR A 178 9.03 11.87 -14.62
C TYR A 178 8.49 10.82 -15.60
N ILE A 179 8.21 9.61 -15.09
CA ILE A 179 7.67 8.48 -15.87
C ILE A 179 6.24 8.23 -15.43
N ILE A 180 5.30 8.20 -16.37
CA ILE A 180 3.89 7.95 -16.09
C ILE A 180 3.38 6.81 -16.95
N PHE A 181 2.74 5.83 -16.30
CA PHE A 181 1.92 4.79 -16.91
C PHE A 181 0.45 5.18 -16.70
N ASP A 182 -0.26 5.43 -17.79
CA ASP A 182 -1.64 5.94 -17.80
C ASP A 182 -2.53 5.00 -18.59
N ARG A 183 -3.48 4.36 -17.92
CA ARG A 183 -4.36 3.38 -18.56
C ARG A 183 -3.58 2.32 -19.31
N THR A 184 -2.62 1.70 -18.61
CA THR A 184 -1.81 0.58 -19.09
C THR A 184 -2.30 -0.74 -18.51
N TYR A 185 -2.15 -1.81 -19.27
CA TYR A 185 -2.39 -3.15 -18.80
C TYR A 185 -1.05 -3.90 -18.72
N ILE A 186 -0.63 -4.23 -17.51
CA ILE A 186 0.59 -4.97 -17.23
C ILE A 186 0.18 -6.40 -16.95
N TYR A 187 0.65 -7.32 -17.77
CA TYR A 187 0.20 -8.70 -17.71
C TYR A 187 1.39 -9.66 -17.76
N GLY A 188 1.51 -10.52 -16.76
CA GLY A 188 2.55 -11.54 -16.69
C GLY A 188 2.28 -12.72 -17.64
N SER A 189 2.68 -13.90 -17.23
CA SER A 189 2.51 -15.12 -18.01
C SER A 189 1.78 -16.18 -17.19
N THR A 190 0.94 -16.97 -17.86
CA THR A 190 0.34 -18.18 -17.27
C THR A 190 1.24 -19.41 -17.40
N THR A 191 2.37 -19.32 -18.12
CA THR A 191 3.24 -20.45 -18.45
C THR A 191 4.70 -20.25 -18.04
N ALA A 192 5.16 -19.00 -17.93
CA ALA A 192 6.51 -18.65 -17.45
C ALA A 192 6.42 -17.75 -16.22
N SER A 193 7.38 -17.86 -15.32
CA SER A 193 7.44 -16.99 -14.14
C SER A 193 7.68 -15.53 -14.52
N THR A 194 6.97 -14.62 -13.86
CA THR A 194 7.16 -13.18 -13.95
C THR A 194 7.27 -12.62 -12.53
N GLU A 195 8.46 -12.15 -12.15
CA GLU A 195 8.66 -11.64 -10.79
C GLU A 195 8.10 -10.22 -10.63
N HIS A 196 8.41 -9.29 -11.54
CA HIS A 196 8.01 -7.89 -11.34
C HIS A 196 7.30 -7.33 -12.58
N GLY A 197 6.14 -6.71 -12.36
CA GLY A 197 5.45 -5.95 -13.39
C GLY A 197 6.24 -4.68 -13.72
N ILE A 198 6.32 -3.74 -12.79
CA ILE A 198 7.07 -2.49 -12.95
C ILE A 198 8.05 -2.30 -11.78
N GLY A 199 9.35 -2.27 -12.06
CA GLY A 199 10.36 -1.72 -11.18
C GLY A 199 10.31 -0.19 -11.27
N MET A 200 9.98 0.48 -10.16
CA MET A 200 9.75 1.94 -10.11
C MET A 200 10.97 2.71 -9.58
N ASP A 201 12.18 2.22 -9.80
CA ASP A 201 13.39 2.82 -9.24
C ASP A 201 13.79 4.12 -9.98
N GLY A 202 12.99 5.13 -9.81
CA GLY A 202 13.13 6.44 -10.43
C GLY A 202 12.58 7.57 -9.58
N ALA A 203 12.65 8.79 -10.11
CA ALA A 203 12.13 9.98 -9.47
C ALA A 203 10.85 10.48 -10.17
N SER A 204 9.80 10.79 -9.40
CA SER A 204 8.51 11.25 -9.93
C SER A 204 7.85 10.22 -10.86
N ILE A 205 7.42 9.10 -10.26
CA ILE A 205 6.83 7.96 -10.97
C ILE A 205 5.32 7.91 -10.68
N GLY A 206 4.50 7.83 -11.74
CA GLY A 206 3.04 7.72 -11.66
C GLY A 206 2.51 6.48 -12.35
N ILE A 207 1.63 5.74 -11.66
CA ILE A 207 0.86 4.62 -12.23
C ILE A 207 -0.61 4.95 -12.00
N VAL A 208 -1.35 5.24 -13.05
CA VAL A 208 -2.73 5.74 -12.91
C VAL A 208 -3.69 5.02 -13.86
N ASP A 209 -4.90 4.77 -13.38
CA ASP A 209 -6.01 4.18 -14.15
C ASP A 209 -5.64 2.85 -14.83
N SER A 210 -4.70 2.11 -14.27
CA SER A 210 -4.02 0.97 -14.90
C SER A 210 -4.44 -0.36 -14.25
N TYR A 211 -4.11 -1.45 -14.92
CA TYR A 211 -4.45 -2.81 -14.49
C TYR A 211 -3.20 -3.68 -14.52
N CYS A 212 -2.91 -4.39 -13.44
CA CYS A 212 -1.78 -5.32 -13.34
C CYS A 212 -2.27 -6.65 -12.76
N ASP A 213 -2.10 -7.74 -13.52
CA ASP A 213 -2.40 -9.08 -13.04
C ASP A 213 -1.49 -10.16 -13.65
N GLU A 214 -1.69 -11.41 -13.20
CA GLU A 214 -0.89 -12.57 -13.59
C GLU A 214 0.63 -12.33 -13.42
N ILE A 215 1.02 -11.51 -12.43
CA ILE A 215 2.42 -11.44 -11.99
C ILE A 215 2.61 -12.58 -10.99
N VAL A 216 3.13 -13.67 -11.49
CA VAL A 216 3.17 -14.96 -10.79
C VAL A 216 4.57 -15.54 -10.83
N ASP A 217 5.12 -15.80 -9.65
CA ASP A 217 6.26 -16.70 -9.48
C ASP A 217 5.95 -17.66 -8.32
N SER A 218 6.21 -18.96 -8.52
CA SER A 218 5.95 -19.99 -7.51
C SER A 218 7.16 -20.27 -6.62
N GLY A 219 8.30 -19.69 -6.91
CA GLY A 219 9.58 -19.92 -6.21
C GLY A 219 10.27 -18.66 -5.73
N ALA A 220 9.72 -17.48 -6.03
CA ALA A 220 10.23 -16.19 -5.62
C ALA A 220 9.10 -15.18 -5.39
N ASP A 221 9.44 -14.06 -4.79
CA ASP A 221 8.50 -12.97 -4.52
C ASP A 221 8.14 -12.26 -5.83
N ALA A 222 6.85 -12.20 -6.15
CA ALA A 222 6.35 -11.55 -7.34
C ALA A 222 5.55 -10.29 -6.98
N GLN A 223 5.88 -9.14 -7.60
CA GLN A 223 5.21 -7.87 -7.35
C GLN A 223 4.68 -7.22 -8.62
N CYS A 224 3.46 -6.66 -8.57
CA CYS A 224 3.02 -5.72 -9.62
C CYS A 224 3.92 -4.49 -9.66
N LEU A 225 4.19 -3.90 -8.50
CA LEU A 225 4.94 -2.67 -8.33
C LEU A 225 6.01 -2.83 -7.25
N LEU A 226 7.25 -2.61 -7.61
CA LEU A 226 8.40 -2.68 -6.71
C LEU A 226 9.25 -1.42 -6.81
N ALA A 227 9.69 -0.85 -5.68
CA ALA A 227 10.72 0.20 -5.64
C ALA A 227 11.60 0.05 -4.41
N TYR A 228 12.91 0.19 -4.58
CA TYR A 228 13.86 0.24 -3.47
C TYR A 228 14.99 1.26 -3.68
N ASN A 229 15.26 1.64 -4.92
CA ASN A 229 16.33 2.57 -5.30
C ASN A 229 15.80 3.91 -5.87
N GLY A 230 14.49 4.17 -5.78
CA GLY A 230 13.82 5.37 -6.26
C GLY A 230 13.55 6.37 -5.13
N PRO A 231 13.91 7.67 -5.27
CA PRO A 231 13.67 8.68 -4.23
C PRO A 231 12.22 9.15 -4.12
N GLY A 232 11.38 8.90 -5.14
CA GLY A 232 10.02 9.46 -5.26
C GLY A 232 9.98 10.90 -5.84
N PRO A 233 8.84 11.61 -5.76
CA PRO A 233 7.56 11.11 -5.27
C PRO A 233 6.97 9.98 -6.12
N PHE A 234 6.06 9.20 -5.52
CA PHE A 234 5.31 8.15 -6.21
C PHE A 234 3.81 8.43 -6.11
N LEU A 235 3.08 8.19 -7.20
CA LEU A 235 1.62 8.21 -7.22
C LEU A 235 1.09 6.92 -7.83
N ILE A 236 0.35 6.15 -7.04
CA ILE A 236 -0.33 4.91 -7.45
C ILE A 236 -1.82 5.15 -7.24
N GLN A 237 -2.55 5.42 -8.32
CA GLN A 237 -3.94 5.88 -8.24
C GLN A 237 -4.88 5.12 -9.15
N ASN A 238 -6.03 4.67 -8.60
CA ASN A 238 -7.12 4.03 -9.35
C ASN A 238 -6.67 2.80 -10.16
N ASN A 239 -5.76 1.98 -9.62
CA ASN A 239 -5.29 0.79 -10.29
C ASN A 239 -5.95 -0.48 -9.72
N PHE A 240 -5.96 -1.54 -10.51
CA PHE A 240 -6.15 -2.91 -10.05
C PHE A 240 -4.78 -3.60 -10.03
N LEU A 241 -4.43 -4.19 -8.89
CA LEU A 241 -3.11 -4.76 -8.68
C LEU A 241 -3.23 -6.17 -8.09
N GLN A 242 -2.63 -7.16 -8.78
CA GLN A 242 -2.72 -8.56 -8.41
C GLN A 242 -1.40 -9.30 -8.74
N ALA A 243 -0.69 -9.76 -7.71
CA ALA A 243 0.55 -10.53 -7.82
C ALA A 243 0.60 -11.61 -6.73
N THR A 244 1.38 -12.68 -6.91
CA THR A 244 1.47 -13.76 -5.91
C THR A 244 2.28 -13.37 -4.68
N GLY A 245 3.41 -12.68 -4.84
CA GLY A 245 4.16 -12.08 -3.74
C GLY A 245 3.44 -10.85 -3.19
N GLU A 246 4.14 -9.76 -2.97
CA GLU A 246 3.51 -8.49 -2.56
C GLU A 246 2.95 -7.77 -3.79
N ASN A 247 1.69 -7.31 -3.74
CA ASN A 247 1.16 -6.57 -4.89
C ASN A 247 1.89 -5.24 -5.08
N ILE A 248 2.23 -4.57 -3.97
CA ILE A 248 3.06 -3.36 -3.93
C ILE A 248 4.10 -3.52 -2.83
N MET A 249 5.37 -3.30 -3.15
CA MET A 249 6.45 -3.30 -2.15
C MET A 249 7.39 -2.10 -2.33
N PHE A 250 7.76 -1.48 -1.20
CA PHE A 250 8.85 -0.50 -1.12
C PHE A 250 9.96 -1.04 -0.21
N GLY A 251 11.13 -1.28 -0.78
CA GLY A 251 12.24 -2.02 -0.19
C GLY A 251 12.38 -3.41 -0.81
N GLY A 252 12.81 -4.40 -0.04
CA GLY A 252 13.06 -5.78 -0.52
C GLY A 252 14.48 -6.01 -1.03
N ALA A 253 15.22 -4.93 -1.32
CA ALA A 253 16.65 -4.92 -1.54
C ALA A 253 17.26 -3.64 -0.95
N ASP A 254 18.56 -3.64 -0.71
CA ASP A 254 19.26 -2.44 -0.27
C ASP A 254 19.38 -1.46 -1.45
N PRO A 255 19.08 -0.16 -1.27
CA PRO A 255 19.29 0.83 -2.31
C PRO A 255 20.75 0.86 -2.78
N SER A 256 20.97 0.90 -4.10
CA SER A 256 22.29 1.11 -4.70
C SER A 256 22.83 2.53 -4.41
N ILE A 257 21.95 3.47 -4.07
CA ILE A 257 22.28 4.85 -3.71
C ILE A 257 22.32 4.97 -2.19
N SER A 258 23.47 5.36 -1.65
CA SER A 258 23.64 5.53 -0.20
C SER A 258 22.69 6.58 0.38
N ASN A 259 22.12 6.29 1.55
CA ASN A 259 21.17 7.12 2.29
C ASN A 259 19.84 7.38 1.54
N LEU A 260 19.51 6.59 0.52
CA LEU A 260 18.25 6.71 -0.16
C LEU A 260 17.16 6.00 0.64
N VAL A 261 16.04 6.71 0.84
CA VAL A 261 14.79 6.17 1.35
C VAL A 261 13.68 6.59 0.38
N PRO A 262 12.96 5.66 -0.25
CA PRO A 262 11.77 5.98 -1.03
C PRO A 262 10.81 6.84 -0.23
N SER A 263 10.37 7.96 -0.80
CA SER A 263 9.70 9.02 -0.04
C SER A 263 8.55 9.66 -0.81
N ASP A 264 7.61 10.26 -0.07
CA ASP A 264 6.47 10.96 -0.66
C ASP A 264 5.62 10.03 -1.55
N ILE A 265 5.15 8.95 -0.92
CA ILE A 265 4.43 7.85 -1.58
C ILE A 265 2.94 8.05 -1.34
N THR A 266 2.15 8.21 -2.41
CA THR A 266 0.70 8.35 -2.37
C THR A 266 0.04 7.19 -3.11
N ILE A 267 -0.75 6.38 -2.39
CA ILE A 267 -1.45 5.18 -2.88
C ILE A 267 -2.93 5.36 -2.59
N ILE A 268 -3.72 5.71 -3.61
CA ILE A 268 -5.10 6.15 -3.43
C ILE A 268 -6.08 5.48 -4.40
N GLY A 269 -7.22 5.04 -3.86
CA GLY A 269 -8.34 4.53 -4.64
C GLY A 269 -8.04 3.28 -5.46
N ASN A 270 -7.10 2.44 -5.04
CA ASN A 270 -6.75 1.22 -5.75
C ASN A 270 -7.54 0.02 -5.24
N THR A 271 -7.71 -0.99 -6.09
CA THR A 271 -8.08 -2.35 -5.70
C THR A 271 -6.81 -3.22 -5.67
N ILE A 272 -6.43 -3.67 -4.49
CA ILE A 272 -5.23 -4.48 -4.24
C ILE A 272 -5.70 -5.83 -3.71
N GLN A 273 -5.53 -6.90 -4.48
CA GLN A 273 -6.09 -8.21 -4.11
C GLN A 273 -5.29 -9.39 -4.64
N LYS A 274 -5.58 -10.59 -4.12
CA LYS A 274 -5.11 -11.87 -4.67
C LYS A 274 -6.22 -12.56 -5.47
N ASN A 275 -5.83 -13.40 -6.41
CA ASN A 275 -6.74 -14.24 -7.18
C ASN A 275 -7.09 -15.52 -6.40
N VAL A 276 -8.09 -15.45 -5.54
CA VAL A 276 -8.52 -16.59 -4.69
C VAL A 276 -8.85 -17.81 -5.54
N ALA A 277 -9.56 -17.61 -6.65
CA ALA A 277 -10.05 -18.73 -7.48
C ALA A 277 -8.91 -19.47 -8.19
N ALA A 278 -7.85 -18.78 -8.58
CA ALA A 278 -6.74 -19.38 -9.31
C ALA A 278 -5.60 -19.84 -8.39
N TRP A 279 -5.35 -19.15 -7.27
CA TRP A 279 -4.12 -19.33 -6.51
C TRP A 279 -4.29 -20.00 -5.15
N MET A 280 -5.45 -19.86 -4.48
CA MET A 280 -5.65 -20.42 -3.14
C MET A 280 -5.60 -21.96 -3.18
N GLY A 281 -4.66 -22.54 -2.42
CA GLY A 281 -4.41 -23.98 -2.42
C GLY A 281 -3.64 -24.50 -3.64
N VAL A 282 -3.24 -23.65 -4.56
CA VAL A 282 -2.49 -23.99 -5.78
C VAL A 282 -1.06 -23.44 -5.72
N ILE A 283 -0.91 -22.16 -5.33
CA ILE A 283 0.39 -21.49 -5.22
C ILE A 283 0.77 -21.41 -3.75
N SER A 284 1.96 -21.90 -3.41
CA SER A 284 2.44 -21.96 -2.03
C SER A 284 3.08 -20.66 -1.53
N ASP A 285 3.61 -19.84 -2.43
CA ASP A 285 4.29 -18.59 -2.08
C ASP A 285 3.41 -17.37 -2.40
N VAL A 286 2.29 -17.26 -1.67
CA VAL A 286 1.44 -16.07 -1.70
C VAL A 286 1.69 -15.26 -0.45
N LYS A 287 2.01 -13.96 -0.63
CA LYS A 287 2.41 -13.08 0.46
C LYS A 287 1.46 -11.88 0.65
N ASN A 288 1.97 -10.82 1.25
CA ASN A 288 1.21 -9.64 1.62
C ASN A 288 0.59 -8.92 0.40
N LEU A 289 -0.44 -8.14 0.66
CA LEU A 289 -1.02 -7.25 -0.34
C LEU A 289 -0.20 -5.95 -0.48
N PHE A 290 0.32 -5.46 0.62
CA PHE A 290 1.16 -4.27 0.70
C PHE A 290 2.26 -4.44 1.73
N GLU A 291 3.48 -4.09 1.36
CA GLU A 291 4.62 -4.20 2.27
C GLU A 291 5.58 -3.00 2.16
N LEU A 292 6.03 -2.50 3.32
CA LEU A 292 7.10 -1.53 3.44
C LEU A 292 8.29 -2.14 4.18
N LYS A 293 9.46 -2.12 3.56
CA LYS A 293 10.77 -2.48 4.16
C LYS A 293 11.71 -1.27 4.24
N ASN A 294 11.54 -0.28 3.37
CA ASN A 294 12.28 0.98 3.38
C ASN A 294 11.41 2.06 2.73
N ALA A 295 10.78 2.92 3.52
CA ALA A 295 9.91 3.99 3.02
C ALA A 295 9.64 5.06 4.07
N GLN A 296 9.35 6.27 3.64
CA GLN A 296 8.88 7.35 4.52
C GLN A 296 7.90 8.30 3.84
N ARG A 297 7.04 8.93 4.64
CA ARG A 297 5.95 9.82 4.21
C ARG A 297 5.04 9.13 3.19
N VAL A 298 4.34 8.12 3.70
CA VAL A 298 3.47 7.22 2.92
C VAL A 298 2.01 7.49 3.30
N LEU A 299 1.17 7.65 2.30
CA LEU A 299 -0.28 7.75 2.44
C LEU A 299 -0.96 6.62 1.67
N LEU A 300 -1.70 5.77 2.40
CA LEU A 300 -2.68 4.84 1.84
C LEU A 300 -4.08 5.37 2.16
N ASP A 301 -4.84 5.79 1.16
CA ASP A 301 -6.14 6.44 1.35
C ASP A 301 -7.19 5.93 0.36
N GLY A 302 -8.37 5.54 0.85
CA GLY A 302 -9.49 5.13 0.01
C GLY A 302 -9.29 3.85 -0.80
N ASN A 303 -8.36 2.97 -0.43
CA ASN A 303 -8.12 1.73 -1.16
C ASN A 303 -9.03 0.60 -0.67
N VAL A 304 -9.29 -0.38 -1.55
CA VAL A 304 -9.78 -1.71 -1.19
C VAL A 304 -8.63 -2.70 -1.23
N ILE A 305 -8.29 -3.27 -0.07
CA ILE A 305 -7.18 -4.20 0.14
C ILE A 305 -7.78 -5.51 0.62
N GLN A 306 -7.76 -6.56 -0.21
CA GLN A 306 -8.57 -7.73 0.08
C GLN A 306 -8.00 -9.06 -0.42
N TYR A 307 -8.44 -10.13 0.23
CA TYR A 307 -8.11 -11.50 -0.09
C TYR A 307 -6.63 -11.84 0.08
N THR A 308 -6.25 -12.15 1.31
CA THR A 308 -5.00 -12.84 1.60
C THR A 308 -5.31 -14.12 2.40
N TRP A 309 -4.40 -15.07 2.44
CA TRP A 309 -4.53 -16.32 3.19
C TRP A 309 -3.16 -16.83 3.63
N ALA A 310 -3.17 -17.81 4.52
CA ALA A 310 -1.94 -18.45 4.96
C ALA A 310 -1.29 -19.28 3.84
N ALA A 311 -0.22 -18.76 3.30
CA ALA A 311 0.67 -19.41 2.35
C ALA A 311 2.12 -19.03 2.67
N GLY A 312 2.79 -18.19 1.87
CA GLY A 312 4.13 -17.66 2.21
C GLY A 312 4.10 -16.73 3.42
N GLN A 313 3.08 -15.88 3.54
CA GLN A 313 2.83 -14.99 4.69
C GLN A 313 1.33 -14.89 4.98
N SER A 314 0.99 -14.37 6.17
CA SER A 314 -0.40 -14.34 6.65
C SER A 314 -0.94 -12.93 6.88
N ASN A 315 -0.23 -11.88 6.48
CA ASN A 315 -0.61 -10.49 6.73
C ASN A 315 -1.15 -9.83 5.45
N ALA A 316 -2.21 -9.03 5.54
CA ALA A 316 -2.62 -8.22 4.40
C ALA A 316 -1.63 -7.05 4.20
N ILE A 317 -1.23 -6.40 5.29
CA ILE A 317 -0.27 -5.29 5.30
C ILE A 317 0.87 -5.61 6.27
N LEU A 318 2.12 -5.40 5.85
CA LEU A 318 3.30 -5.49 6.71
C LEU A 318 4.13 -4.21 6.64
N LEU A 319 4.37 -3.61 7.81
CA LEU A 319 5.18 -2.40 7.99
C LEU A 319 6.40 -2.73 8.86
N ARG A 320 7.58 -2.76 8.25
CA ARG A 320 8.80 -3.19 8.94
C ARG A 320 10.05 -2.60 8.29
N GLY A 321 10.89 -1.89 9.03
CA GLY A 321 12.22 -1.48 8.54
C GLY A 321 13.13 -2.69 8.34
N VAL A 322 13.70 -2.87 7.14
CA VAL A 322 14.61 -3.99 6.84
C VAL A 322 15.85 -3.51 6.12
N ASN A 323 17.01 -3.94 6.61
CA ASN A 323 18.30 -3.81 5.94
C ASN A 323 18.60 -5.15 5.25
N GLN A 324 18.04 -5.36 4.08
CA GLN A 324 17.92 -6.67 3.43
C GLN A 324 19.28 -7.35 3.15
N GLY A 325 20.24 -6.60 2.65
CA GLY A 325 21.58 -7.09 2.29
C GLY A 325 22.68 -6.67 3.29
N GLY A 326 22.33 -6.00 4.38
CA GLY A 326 23.29 -5.55 5.40
C GLY A 326 24.00 -4.22 5.10
N ASN A 327 23.72 -3.58 3.96
CA ASN A 327 24.39 -2.34 3.56
C ASN A 327 23.54 -1.09 3.81
N CYS A 328 22.26 -1.24 4.16
CA CYS A 328 21.30 -0.15 4.36
C CYS A 328 21.02 0.08 5.84
N THR A 329 22.00 0.52 6.61
CA THR A 329 21.81 0.85 8.04
C THR A 329 20.86 2.02 8.27
N TRP A 330 20.52 2.78 7.23
CA TRP A 330 19.56 3.89 7.23
C TRP A 330 18.16 3.49 6.80
N CYS A 331 17.95 2.27 6.29
CA CYS A 331 16.63 1.77 5.92
C CYS A 331 15.65 1.93 7.09
N VAL A 332 14.46 2.45 6.81
CA VAL A 332 13.46 2.83 7.81
C VAL A 332 12.07 2.69 7.25
N VAL A 333 11.10 2.39 8.10
CA VAL A 333 9.68 2.60 7.82
C VAL A 333 9.15 3.64 8.80
N GLN A 334 8.78 4.81 8.30
CA GLN A 334 8.29 5.89 9.15
C GLN A 334 7.34 6.83 8.43
N ASP A 335 6.56 7.59 9.21
CA ASP A 335 5.60 8.56 8.68
C ASP A 335 4.60 7.91 7.71
N VAL A 336 3.89 6.90 8.20
CA VAL A 336 2.91 6.12 7.42
C VAL A 336 1.51 6.41 7.93
N THR A 337 0.61 6.78 7.02
CA THR A 337 -0.81 7.01 7.30
C THR A 337 -1.67 6.08 6.46
N LEU A 338 -2.51 5.29 7.12
CA LEU A 338 -3.54 4.44 6.52
C LEU A 338 -4.90 4.99 6.93
N THR A 339 -5.69 5.48 5.96
CA THR A 339 -7.00 6.08 6.25
C THR A 339 -8.04 5.77 5.17
N HIS A 340 -9.32 5.74 5.53
CA HIS A 340 -10.46 5.45 4.65
C HIS A 340 -10.35 4.17 3.81
N ASN A 341 -9.51 3.22 4.22
CA ASN A 341 -9.38 1.96 3.51
C ASN A 341 -10.40 0.93 3.97
N LEU A 342 -10.89 0.15 3.03
CA LEU A 342 -11.57 -1.11 3.30
C LEU A 342 -10.55 -2.25 3.20
N ILE A 343 -10.14 -2.80 4.34
CA ILE A 343 -9.18 -3.90 4.42
C ILE A 343 -9.95 -5.14 4.86
N GLN A 344 -9.94 -6.21 4.05
CA GLN A 344 -10.84 -7.33 4.33
C GLN A 344 -10.37 -8.68 3.79
N HIS A 345 -10.92 -9.74 4.35
CA HIS A 345 -10.74 -11.12 3.89
C HIS A 345 -9.30 -11.62 4.03
N GLY A 346 -8.90 -11.92 5.26
CA GLY A 346 -7.56 -12.45 5.53
C GLY A 346 -7.37 -13.01 6.94
N PRO A 347 -6.18 -13.56 7.23
CA PRO A 347 -5.83 -14.00 8.59
C PRO A 347 -5.50 -12.81 9.50
N THR A 348 -4.58 -11.93 9.08
CA THR A 348 -4.15 -10.76 9.83
C THR A 348 -4.27 -9.51 8.95
N ALA A 349 -4.89 -8.45 9.49
CA ALA A 349 -5.07 -7.23 8.74
C ALA A 349 -3.75 -6.45 8.62
N ILE A 350 -3.20 -6.00 9.73
CA ILE A 350 -2.03 -5.12 9.74
C ILE A 350 -0.99 -5.63 10.73
N SER A 351 0.20 -5.90 10.23
CA SER A 351 1.38 -6.19 11.04
C SER A 351 2.32 -5.00 11.06
N ILE A 352 2.73 -4.58 12.27
CA ILE A 352 3.72 -3.52 12.49
C ILE A 352 4.86 -4.14 13.28
N ALA A 353 5.98 -4.38 12.60
CA ALA A 353 7.09 -5.14 13.15
C ALA A 353 8.30 -4.28 13.47
N ASN A 354 9.03 -4.69 14.49
CA ASN A 354 10.36 -4.16 14.77
C ASN A 354 11.30 -4.48 13.59
N PRO A 355 12.39 -3.72 13.42
CA PRO A 355 13.39 -4.05 12.40
C PRO A 355 13.93 -5.46 12.54
N ASP A 356 14.35 -6.08 11.43
CA ASP A 356 14.78 -7.47 11.39
C ASP A 356 16.09 -7.73 12.20
N THR A 357 16.23 -8.95 12.79
CA THR A 357 17.35 -9.33 13.67
C THR A 357 18.69 -9.47 12.99
N GLY A 358 18.71 -9.79 11.74
CA GLY A 358 19.95 -10.13 11.03
C GLY A 358 20.82 -8.92 10.73
N THR A 359 20.20 -7.75 10.58
CA THR A 359 20.87 -6.53 10.08
C THR A 359 20.22 -5.28 10.66
N VAL A 360 21.05 -4.34 11.13
CA VAL A 360 20.58 -3.12 11.78
C VAL A 360 19.88 -2.21 10.77
N ALA A 361 18.55 -2.06 10.88
CA ALA A 361 17.76 -1.00 10.27
C ALA A 361 17.34 0.04 11.33
N GLN A 362 16.72 1.14 10.90
CA GLN A 362 16.20 2.16 11.81
C GLN A 362 14.82 1.77 12.36
N THR A 363 14.42 2.39 13.47
CA THR A 363 13.12 2.19 14.12
C THR A 363 11.95 2.36 13.16
N THR A 364 11.04 1.38 13.13
CA THR A 364 9.70 1.57 12.53
C THR A 364 8.89 2.49 13.44
N GLN A 365 8.44 3.64 12.93
CA GLN A 365 7.86 4.69 13.79
C GLN A 365 6.90 5.64 13.10
N ARG A 366 6.10 6.34 13.90
CA ARG A 366 5.09 7.33 13.47
C ARG A 366 4.15 6.73 12.42
N ILE A 367 3.40 5.73 12.86
CA ILE A 367 2.39 5.03 12.07
C ILE A 367 1.01 5.44 12.59
N LEU A 368 0.15 5.89 11.71
CA LEU A 368 -1.26 6.20 11.98
C LEU A 368 -2.15 5.27 11.17
N VAL A 369 -3.00 4.54 11.87
CA VAL A 369 -4.09 3.76 11.27
C VAL A 369 -5.40 4.35 11.78
N GLN A 370 -6.10 5.11 10.92
CA GLN A 370 -7.26 5.88 11.32
C GLN A 370 -8.40 5.74 10.32
N ASN A 371 -9.63 5.65 10.83
CA ASN A 371 -10.85 5.70 10.03
C ASN A 371 -10.90 4.63 8.92
N ASN A 372 -10.46 3.40 9.22
CA ASN A 372 -10.54 2.25 8.32
C ASN A 372 -11.60 1.25 8.78
N VAL A 373 -12.13 0.47 7.85
CA VAL A 373 -12.88 -0.75 8.14
C VAL A 373 -11.99 -1.97 7.92
N LEU A 374 -11.85 -2.80 8.97
CA LEU A 374 -11.09 -4.05 8.98
C LEU A 374 -12.11 -5.20 9.12
N ASN A 375 -12.37 -5.97 8.06
CA ASN A 375 -13.50 -6.89 8.05
C ASN A 375 -13.13 -8.31 7.60
N ASP A 376 -13.75 -9.34 8.19
CA ASP A 376 -13.56 -10.76 7.86
C ASP A 376 -12.12 -11.25 8.08
N PHE A 377 -11.53 -10.89 9.25
CA PHE A 377 -10.24 -11.45 9.65
C PHE A 377 -10.47 -12.72 10.48
N SER A 378 -10.11 -13.86 9.90
CA SER A 378 -10.53 -15.19 10.40
C SER A 378 -9.48 -16.26 10.15
N GLU A 379 -9.00 -16.87 11.22
CA GLU A 379 -8.18 -18.07 11.12
C GLU A 379 -8.94 -19.25 10.52
N ALA A 380 -10.17 -19.43 10.96
CA ALA A 380 -11.01 -20.56 10.52
C ALA A 380 -11.24 -20.56 9.00
N LYS A 381 -11.24 -19.38 8.36
CA LYS A 381 -11.50 -19.22 6.94
C LYS A 381 -10.24 -19.06 6.10
N TRP A 382 -9.26 -18.34 6.60
CA TRP A 382 -8.09 -17.93 5.83
C TRP A 382 -6.79 -18.63 6.28
N GLY A 383 -6.83 -19.33 7.44
CA GLY A 383 -5.70 -20.10 7.96
C GLY A 383 -4.65 -19.26 8.70
N GLY A 384 -3.50 -19.84 8.95
CA GLY A 384 -2.33 -19.15 9.50
C GLY A 384 -2.18 -19.14 11.01
N GLY A 385 -3.10 -19.75 11.75
CA GLY A 385 -3.10 -19.72 13.22
C GLY A 385 -3.45 -18.34 13.80
N HIS A 386 -3.87 -17.42 12.94
CA HIS A 386 -4.14 -16.03 13.28
C HIS A 386 -5.48 -15.58 12.69
N GLY A 387 -6.34 -15.01 13.52
CA GLY A 387 -7.52 -14.25 13.14
C GLY A 387 -7.41 -12.91 13.87
N TRP A 388 -6.58 -11.98 13.37
CA TRP A 388 -6.14 -10.79 14.10
C TRP A 388 -6.35 -9.51 13.29
N LEU A 389 -6.71 -8.39 13.97
CA LEU A 389 -6.72 -7.09 13.29
C LEU A 389 -5.32 -6.46 13.28
N PHE A 390 -4.65 -6.44 14.44
CA PHE A 390 -3.32 -5.85 14.57
C PHE A 390 -2.35 -6.82 15.21
N TYR A 391 -1.20 -6.97 14.59
CA TYR A 391 -0.07 -7.71 15.12
C TYR A 391 1.12 -6.76 15.29
N ILE A 392 1.43 -6.38 16.53
CA ILE A 392 2.34 -5.27 16.85
C ILE A 392 3.56 -5.79 17.63
N ALA A 393 4.74 -5.23 17.36
CA ALA A 393 6.00 -5.55 18.04
C ALA A 393 6.37 -7.02 17.90
N ILE A 394 6.27 -7.53 16.69
CA ILE A 394 6.74 -8.84 16.29
C ILE A 394 8.22 -8.78 15.92
N ASP A 395 8.90 -9.86 16.21
CA ASP A 395 10.34 -10.06 16.03
C ASP A 395 11.22 -9.04 16.76
N ASN A 396 11.90 -9.49 17.80
CA ASN A 396 13.30 -9.40 17.98
C ASN A 396 13.93 -8.76 19.19
N ASP A 397 14.83 -9.53 19.77
CA ASP A 397 15.63 -9.22 20.96
C ASP A 397 16.67 -8.10 20.81
N TYR A 398 16.89 -7.58 19.59
CA TYR A 398 17.98 -6.63 19.31
C TYR A 398 17.55 -5.35 18.61
N ALA A 399 16.30 -5.24 18.21
CA ALA A 399 15.83 -4.09 17.46
C ALA A 399 15.43 -2.93 18.37
N PRO A 400 15.57 -1.68 17.92
CA PRO A 400 14.99 -0.56 18.63
C PRO A 400 13.47 -0.75 18.72
N PRO A 401 12.82 -0.30 19.82
CA PRO A 401 11.38 -0.42 19.98
C PRO A 401 10.64 0.30 18.84
N LEU A 402 9.46 -0.21 18.47
CA LEU A 402 8.49 0.58 17.71
C LEU A 402 8.18 1.88 18.45
N ASN A 403 7.91 2.96 17.75
CA ASN A 403 7.64 4.22 18.42
C ASN A 403 6.53 5.04 17.73
N ASN A 404 5.64 5.62 18.55
CA ASN A 404 4.53 6.45 18.06
C ASN A 404 3.61 5.69 17.08
N ILE A 405 2.97 4.64 17.57
CA ILE A 405 1.97 3.86 16.83
C ILE A 405 0.59 4.32 17.30
N VAL A 406 -0.25 4.76 16.39
CA VAL A 406 -1.60 5.28 16.65
C VAL A 406 -2.63 4.45 15.89
N ILE A 407 -3.57 3.87 16.62
CA ILE A 407 -4.76 3.19 16.13
C ILE A 407 -5.94 4.01 16.65
N ASP A 408 -6.73 4.59 15.73
CA ASP A 408 -7.73 5.58 16.11
C ASP A 408 -8.92 5.57 15.15
N HIS A 409 -10.13 5.58 15.66
CA HIS A 409 -11.36 5.62 14.87
C HIS A 409 -11.51 4.50 13.82
N ASN A 410 -11.04 3.29 14.07
CA ASN A 410 -11.27 2.17 13.17
C ASN A 410 -12.48 1.34 13.61
N THR A 411 -13.10 0.65 12.67
CA THR A 411 -14.12 -0.36 12.95
C THR A 411 -13.61 -1.71 12.46
N GLY A 412 -13.56 -2.71 13.35
CA GLY A 412 -12.91 -3.99 13.05
C GLY A 412 -13.71 -5.22 13.49
N PHE A 413 -13.67 -6.29 12.67
CA PHE A 413 -14.34 -7.55 12.91
C PHE A 413 -13.39 -8.73 12.70
N VAL A 414 -13.25 -9.56 13.74
CA VAL A 414 -12.24 -10.60 13.85
C VAL A 414 -12.81 -11.83 14.58
N ASP A 415 -12.23 -13.02 14.36
CA ASP A 415 -12.66 -14.22 15.09
C ASP A 415 -11.79 -14.53 16.33
N GLN A 416 -10.53 -14.07 16.41
CA GLN A 416 -9.66 -14.41 17.53
C GLN A 416 -9.28 -13.24 18.43
N ILE A 417 -8.54 -12.24 17.92
CA ILE A 417 -8.04 -11.13 18.75
C ILE A 417 -7.93 -9.84 17.95
N ASP A 418 -8.30 -8.72 18.57
CA ASP A 418 -8.22 -7.43 17.91
C ASP A 418 -6.78 -6.91 17.83
N ILE A 419 -6.04 -6.95 18.94
CA ILE A 419 -4.68 -6.42 19.00
C ILE A 419 -3.79 -7.43 19.74
N TYR A 420 -2.82 -8.01 19.05
CA TYR A 420 -1.80 -8.86 19.66
C TYR A 420 -0.46 -8.12 19.70
N ILE A 421 0.15 -8.03 20.90
CA ILE A 421 1.37 -7.26 21.14
C ILE A 421 2.49 -8.19 21.60
N GLY A 422 3.63 -8.09 20.93
CA GLY A 422 4.85 -8.73 21.38
C GLY A 422 4.93 -10.22 21.05
N ASP A 423 6.06 -10.57 20.49
CA ASP A 423 6.60 -11.91 20.42
C ASP A 423 8.05 -11.87 20.97
N ALA A 424 8.79 -10.84 20.64
CA ALA A 424 10.10 -10.50 21.21
C ALA A 424 10.39 -8.99 21.13
N GLY A 425 9.64 -8.22 20.31
CA GLY A 425 9.79 -6.79 20.14
C GLY A 425 9.11 -5.98 21.25
N THR A 426 9.34 -4.67 21.24
CA THR A 426 8.70 -3.72 22.15
C THR A 426 8.13 -2.53 21.41
N VAL A 427 7.14 -1.85 22.04
CA VAL A 427 6.54 -0.63 21.52
C VAL A 427 6.55 0.48 22.57
N GLN A 428 6.87 1.71 22.15
CA GLN A 428 6.78 2.93 22.95
C GLN A 428 5.72 3.84 22.35
N ASN A 429 5.00 4.59 23.19
CA ASN A 429 3.97 5.54 22.78
C ASN A 429 2.92 4.89 21.85
N LEU A 430 2.33 3.78 22.30
CA LEU A 430 1.19 3.14 21.65
C LEU A 430 -0.08 3.89 22.03
N GLN A 431 -0.85 4.37 21.06
CA GLN A 431 -2.17 4.95 21.27
C GLN A 431 -3.24 4.09 20.62
N ILE A 432 -4.29 3.76 21.38
CA ILE A 432 -5.47 3.03 20.92
C ILE A 432 -6.68 3.83 21.44
N THR A 433 -7.41 4.48 20.53
CA THR A 433 -8.45 5.42 20.90
C THR A 433 -9.60 5.43 19.91
N ASN A 434 -10.82 5.61 20.40
CA ASN A 434 -12.02 5.82 19.60
C ASN A 434 -12.34 4.70 18.61
N ASP A 435 -11.92 3.46 18.86
CA ASP A 435 -12.14 2.33 17.99
C ASP A 435 -13.41 1.54 18.35
N ILE A 436 -14.01 0.87 17.38
CA ILE A 436 -15.04 -0.17 17.59
C ILE A 436 -14.50 -1.49 17.08
N PHE A 437 -14.25 -2.43 17.96
CA PHE A 437 -13.73 -3.75 17.60
C PHE A 437 -14.68 -4.88 18.09
N GLN A 438 -14.73 -5.96 17.30
CA GLN A 438 -15.38 -7.17 17.73
C GLN A 438 -14.43 -7.97 18.62
N HIS A 439 -14.72 -8.07 19.92
CA HIS A 439 -13.94 -8.89 20.83
C HIS A 439 -13.92 -10.35 20.36
N GLY A 440 -12.78 -10.81 19.92
CA GLY A 440 -12.62 -12.16 19.40
C GLY A 440 -12.60 -13.24 20.49
N SER A 441 -12.47 -14.49 20.08
CA SER A 441 -12.50 -15.65 20.99
C SER A 441 -11.31 -15.73 21.95
N ILE A 442 -10.19 -15.07 21.62
CA ILE A 442 -8.98 -15.00 22.45
C ILE A 442 -8.98 -13.72 23.31
N GLY A 443 -9.57 -12.63 22.82
CA GLY A 443 -9.65 -11.36 23.55
C GLY A 443 -9.63 -10.12 22.67
N GLY A 444 -9.73 -8.94 23.28
CA GLY A 444 -9.56 -7.67 22.60
C GLY A 444 -8.09 -7.27 22.47
N VAL A 445 -7.33 -7.37 23.57
CA VAL A 445 -5.88 -7.09 23.57
C VAL A 445 -5.14 -8.21 24.26
N GLY A 446 -4.16 -8.79 23.59
CA GLY A 446 -3.32 -9.85 24.13
C GLY A 446 -1.82 -9.59 23.92
N ALA A 447 -1.02 -10.24 24.74
CA ALA A 447 0.43 -10.33 24.55
C ALA A 447 0.91 -11.71 25.02
N ILE A 448 2.02 -12.18 24.46
CA ILE A 448 2.55 -13.52 24.76
C ILE A 448 2.74 -13.72 26.28
N GLY A 449 2.22 -14.82 26.81
CA GLY A 449 2.38 -15.18 28.22
C GLY A 449 1.61 -14.28 29.21
N THR A 450 0.70 -13.41 28.77
CA THR A 450 -0.10 -12.53 29.61
C THR A 450 -1.59 -12.80 29.47
N ALA A 451 -2.38 -12.38 30.47
CA ALA A 451 -3.82 -12.35 30.33
C ALA A 451 -4.23 -11.17 29.42
N GLU A 452 -5.43 -11.25 28.84
CA GLU A 452 -5.98 -10.19 28.00
C GLU A 452 -6.15 -8.85 28.72
N GLY A 453 -6.18 -7.76 27.96
CA GLY A 453 -6.50 -6.41 28.41
C GLY A 453 -5.34 -5.70 29.12
N THR A 454 -5.59 -5.12 30.31
CA THR A 454 -4.58 -4.35 31.04
C THR A 454 -3.27 -5.12 31.29
N PRO A 455 -3.27 -6.41 31.66
CA PRO A 455 -2.01 -7.17 31.80
C PRO A 455 -1.16 -7.18 30.53
N SER A 456 -1.77 -7.25 29.35
CA SER A 456 -1.06 -7.18 28.08
C SER A 456 -0.52 -5.79 27.79
N LEU A 457 -1.31 -4.74 28.04
CA LEU A 457 -0.91 -3.34 27.88
C LEU A 457 0.16 -2.89 28.88
N THR A 458 0.29 -3.59 30.02
CA THR A 458 1.30 -3.34 31.05
C THR A 458 2.39 -4.41 31.07
N SER A 459 2.52 -5.18 30.01
CA SER A 459 3.59 -6.17 29.86
C SER A 459 4.92 -5.51 29.51
N SER A 460 6.01 -6.29 29.58
CA SER A 460 7.36 -5.83 29.18
C SER A 460 7.46 -5.44 27.71
N TYR A 461 6.46 -5.76 26.89
CA TYR A 461 6.40 -5.40 25.46
C TYR A 461 5.93 -3.97 25.22
N VAL A 462 5.28 -3.32 26.22
CA VAL A 462 4.72 -1.97 26.09
C VAL A 462 5.38 -1.04 27.12
N SER A 463 6.18 -0.09 26.66
CA SER A 463 6.84 0.87 27.56
C SER A 463 5.91 2.01 27.99
N SER A 464 5.00 2.44 27.12
CA SER A 464 3.99 3.45 27.41
C SER A 464 2.81 3.34 26.45
N TYR A 465 1.61 3.61 26.94
CA TYR A 465 0.40 3.59 26.12
C TYR A 465 -0.62 4.65 26.52
N VAL A 466 -1.48 4.99 25.55
CA VAL A 466 -2.72 5.76 25.73
C VAL A 466 -3.88 4.88 25.31
N TRP A 467 -4.91 4.80 26.16
CA TRP A 467 -6.13 4.04 25.91
C TRP A 467 -7.34 4.89 26.25
N ASN A 468 -8.22 5.14 25.28
CA ASN A 468 -9.47 5.86 25.51
C ASN A 468 -10.57 5.39 24.56
N ASP A 469 -11.80 5.35 25.06
CA ASP A 469 -13.07 5.22 24.30
C ASP A 469 -13.05 4.13 23.22
N THR A 470 -12.44 2.99 23.53
CA THR A 470 -12.48 1.80 22.67
C THR A 470 -13.69 0.93 23.05
N VAL A 471 -14.54 0.64 22.10
CA VAL A 471 -15.75 -0.18 22.23
C VAL A 471 -15.45 -1.60 21.80
N PHE A 472 -15.68 -2.59 22.67
CA PHE A 472 -15.68 -4.00 22.31
C PHE A 472 -17.10 -4.54 22.14
N ILE A 473 -17.34 -5.16 20.99
CA ILE A 473 -18.59 -5.86 20.70
C ILE A 473 -18.47 -7.28 21.22
N THR A 474 -19.33 -7.66 22.16
CA THR A 474 -19.45 -9.02 22.69
C THR A 474 -20.89 -9.52 22.54
N PRO A 475 -21.13 -10.85 22.60
CA PRO A 475 -22.49 -11.39 22.52
C PRO A 475 -23.44 -10.88 23.62
N THR A 476 -22.90 -10.54 24.79
CA THR A 476 -23.68 -10.10 25.97
C THR A 476 -23.60 -8.62 26.23
N GLY A 477 -22.71 -7.88 25.55
CA GLY A 477 -22.42 -6.47 25.84
C GLY A 477 -21.70 -6.26 27.18
N SER A 478 -21.07 -7.28 27.74
CA SER A 478 -20.37 -7.22 29.03
C SER A 478 -18.90 -7.59 28.90
N SER A 479 -18.10 -7.05 29.82
CA SER A 479 -16.65 -7.25 29.85
C SER A 479 -16.26 -8.70 30.08
N SER A 480 -15.17 -9.11 29.42
CA SER A 480 -14.30 -10.20 29.82
C SER A 480 -12.90 -9.63 30.08
N GLY A 481 -12.15 -10.22 31.02
CA GLY A 481 -10.83 -9.71 31.38
C GLY A 481 -10.84 -8.38 32.15
N THR A 482 -9.64 -7.85 32.37
CA THR A 482 -9.43 -6.56 33.05
C THR A 482 -8.92 -5.54 32.04
N TYR A 483 -9.64 -4.49 31.81
CA TYR A 483 -9.31 -3.45 30.85
C TYR A 483 -9.19 -2.07 31.51
N PRO A 484 -8.53 -1.09 30.85
CA PRO A 484 -8.49 0.28 31.32
C PRO A 484 -9.88 0.90 31.47
N SER A 485 -10.01 1.92 32.31
CA SER A 485 -11.29 2.50 32.73
C SER A 485 -12.15 3.11 31.60
N ARG A 486 -11.56 3.40 30.46
CA ARG A 486 -12.25 3.97 29.27
C ARG A 486 -12.57 2.91 28.23
N THR A 487 -12.64 1.65 28.60
CA THR A 487 -13.12 0.57 27.72
C THR A 487 -14.64 0.47 27.82
N LEU A 488 -15.29 0.49 26.68
CA LEU A 488 -16.74 0.43 26.53
C LEU A 488 -17.14 -0.95 26.00
N TRP A 489 -18.35 -1.41 26.37
CA TRP A 489 -18.81 -2.74 26.02
C TRP A 489 -20.20 -2.67 25.40
N SER A 490 -20.41 -3.38 24.30
CA SER A 490 -21.69 -3.39 23.60
C SER A 490 -21.99 -4.74 22.99
N THR A 491 -23.25 -4.96 22.63
CA THR A 491 -23.61 -5.96 21.63
C THR A 491 -23.52 -5.34 20.23
N LEU A 492 -23.49 -6.17 19.19
CA LEU A 492 -23.53 -5.66 17.81
C LEU A 492 -24.76 -4.74 17.57
N ALA A 493 -25.93 -5.18 18.07
CA ALA A 493 -27.15 -4.37 17.99
C ALA A 493 -27.06 -3.09 18.83
N GLY A 494 -26.35 -3.11 19.96
CA GLY A 494 -26.19 -1.97 20.87
C GLY A 494 -25.27 -0.88 20.30
N VAL A 495 -24.35 -1.24 19.38
CA VAL A 495 -23.54 -0.24 18.67
C VAL A 495 -24.43 0.65 17.78
N ASN A 496 -25.49 0.08 17.24
CA ASN A 496 -26.49 0.82 16.46
C ASN A 496 -25.91 1.44 15.17
N PHE A 497 -25.24 0.62 14.37
CA PHE A 497 -24.87 0.96 13.00
C PHE A 497 -26.12 1.25 12.14
N THR A 498 -25.99 2.08 11.11
CA THR A 498 -27.11 2.43 10.21
C THR A 498 -27.69 1.19 9.55
N SER A 499 -26.86 0.28 9.06
CA SER A 499 -27.29 -1.05 8.65
C SER A 499 -26.10 -2.01 8.65
N ILE A 500 -26.31 -3.21 9.18
CA ILE A 500 -25.29 -4.24 9.18
C ILE A 500 -25.96 -5.60 8.93
N SER A 501 -25.32 -6.43 8.11
CA SER A 501 -25.78 -7.79 7.79
C SER A 501 -24.58 -8.72 7.66
N GLY A 502 -24.83 -10.03 7.72
CA GLY A 502 -23.78 -11.03 7.68
C GLY A 502 -23.64 -11.76 9.02
N THR A 503 -22.55 -12.46 9.17
CA THR A 503 -22.18 -13.22 10.36
C THR A 503 -20.73 -12.98 10.73
N SER A 504 -20.46 -12.97 12.03
CA SER A 504 -19.10 -12.77 12.56
C SER A 504 -18.09 -13.73 11.92
N PRO A 505 -16.89 -13.21 11.54
CA PRO A 505 -16.49 -11.82 11.53
C PRO A 505 -16.73 -11.10 10.18
N ASN A 506 -17.53 -11.70 9.28
CA ASN A 506 -17.80 -11.18 7.94
C ASN A 506 -19.12 -10.41 7.91
N TYR A 507 -19.01 -9.11 7.91
CA TYR A 507 -20.16 -8.21 7.86
C TYR A 507 -20.15 -7.32 6.60
N SER A 508 -21.34 -6.88 6.22
CA SER A 508 -21.55 -5.92 5.14
C SER A 508 -22.62 -4.90 5.53
N GLY A 509 -22.66 -3.77 4.88
CA GLY A 509 -23.66 -2.73 5.11
C GLY A 509 -23.05 -1.35 5.31
N ASN A 510 -23.75 -0.51 6.04
CA ASN A 510 -23.35 0.85 6.37
C ASN A 510 -22.89 0.89 7.84
N PHE A 511 -21.59 1.01 8.04
CA PHE A 511 -20.95 1.05 9.36
C PHE A 511 -20.99 2.43 10.03
N GLN A 512 -21.67 3.42 9.44
CA GLN A 512 -21.93 4.68 10.09
C GLN A 512 -22.87 4.49 11.30
N LEU A 513 -22.58 5.15 12.40
CA LEU A 513 -23.47 5.14 13.56
C LEU A 513 -24.74 5.93 13.27
N THR A 514 -25.88 5.46 13.79
CA THR A 514 -27.10 6.27 13.79
C THR A 514 -26.98 7.38 14.83
N SER A 515 -27.76 8.45 14.67
CA SER A 515 -27.84 9.53 15.67
C SER A 515 -28.35 9.08 17.04
N GLY A 516 -28.94 7.89 17.14
CA GLY A 516 -29.38 7.27 18.39
C GLY A 516 -28.35 6.36 19.04
N SER A 517 -27.18 6.17 18.42
CA SER A 517 -26.09 5.39 19.03
C SER A 517 -25.51 6.12 20.24
N ALA A 518 -25.21 5.38 21.31
CA ALA A 518 -24.49 5.92 22.45
C ALA A 518 -23.04 6.34 22.14
N TYR A 519 -22.53 5.91 20.98
CA TYR A 519 -21.16 6.15 20.51
C TYR A 519 -21.08 7.25 19.44
N HIS A 520 -22.24 7.82 19.06
CA HIS A 520 -22.31 8.93 18.12
C HIS A 520 -21.82 10.22 18.79
N ASN A 521 -20.84 10.90 18.20
CA ASN A 521 -20.15 12.07 18.73
C ASN A 521 -19.55 11.86 20.14
N ALA A 522 -19.22 10.62 20.50
CA ALA A 522 -18.77 10.25 21.84
C ALA A 522 -17.24 10.05 21.94
N GLY A 523 -16.53 10.15 20.83
CA GLY A 523 -15.06 10.07 20.80
C GLY A 523 -14.39 11.20 21.59
N THR A 524 -13.13 11.00 21.91
CA THR A 524 -12.31 11.98 22.67
C THR A 524 -12.17 13.33 21.96
N ASP A 525 -12.38 13.36 20.67
CA ASP A 525 -12.32 14.54 19.78
C ASP A 525 -13.72 15.06 19.40
N GLY A 526 -14.78 14.44 19.92
CA GLY A 526 -16.18 14.80 19.65
C GLY A 526 -16.75 14.23 18.36
N LYS A 527 -16.06 13.32 17.71
CA LYS A 527 -16.54 12.55 16.55
C LYS A 527 -17.14 11.22 16.99
N ASP A 528 -17.67 10.46 16.06
CA ASP A 528 -18.16 9.10 16.30
C ASP A 528 -17.00 8.18 16.72
N ILE A 529 -17.24 7.29 17.68
CA ILE A 529 -16.31 6.19 17.95
C ILE A 529 -16.42 5.19 16.80
N GLY A 530 -15.31 4.59 16.40
CA GLY A 530 -15.20 3.84 15.15
C GLY A 530 -15.05 4.74 13.92
N VAL A 531 -15.36 4.22 12.75
CA VAL A 531 -15.29 5.00 11.51
C VAL A 531 -16.26 6.18 11.57
N TRP A 532 -15.72 7.39 11.66
CA TRP A 532 -16.51 8.62 11.74
C TRP A 532 -16.79 9.23 10.36
N ASP A 533 -15.90 9.05 9.39
CA ASP A 533 -16.08 9.53 8.01
C ASP A 533 -16.46 8.38 7.06
N TRP A 534 -17.54 7.70 7.41
CA TRP A 534 -18.07 6.61 6.61
C TRP A 534 -18.40 7.01 5.18
N THR A 535 -18.85 8.25 4.96
CA THR A 535 -19.23 8.72 3.63
C THR A 535 -18.03 8.70 2.68
N CYS A 536 -16.89 9.18 3.12
CA CYS A 536 -15.66 9.15 2.33
C CYS A 536 -15.19 7.71 2.11
N LEU A 537 -15.04 6.92 3.16
CA LEU A 537 -14.59 5.52 3.05
C LEU A 537 -15.48 4.71 2.09
N ASN A 538 -16.80 4.82 2.23
CA ASN A 538 -17.73 4.06 1.38
C ASN A 538 -17.71 4.49 -0.08
N ASN A 539 -17.65 5.81 -0.34
CA ASN A 539 -17.59 6.32 -1.70
C ASN A 539 -16.27 5.96 -2.38
N ASP A 540 -15.16 6.10 -1.65
CA ASP A 540 -13.82 5.79 -2.16
C ASP A 540 -13.65 4.29 -2.42
N SER A 541 -14.10 3.44 -1.49
CA SER A 541 -14.09 1.98 -1.67
C SER A 541 -14.94 1.54 -2.86
N ALA A 542 -16.14 2.10 -3.01
CA ALA A 542 -17.01 1.80 -4.15
C ALA A 542 -16.39 2.25 -5.48
N ALA A 543 -15.78 3.44 -5.52
CA ALA A 543 -15.09 3.96 -6.69
C ALA A 543 -13.82 3.13 -7.01
N ALA A 544 -13.05 2.73 -6.01
CA ALA A 544 -11.90 1.85 -6.17
C ALA A 544 -12.27 0.50 -6.78
N LEU A 545 -13.34 -0.14 -6.28
CA LEU A 545 -13.86 -1.39 -6.86
C LEU A 545 -14.36 -1.22 -8.29
N ALA A 546 -15.05 -0.11 -8.58
CA ALA A 546 -15.55 0.20 -9.92
C ALA A 546 -14.45 0.66 -10.88
N GLY A 547 -13.26 1.03 -10.38
CA GLY A 547 -12.18 1.60 -11.19
C GLY A 547 -12.50 3.02 -11.70
N THR A 548 -13.21 3.80 -10.90
CA THR A 548 -13.64 5.18 -11.25
C THR A 548 -13.22 6.18 -10.17
N PHE A 549 -12.19 5.84 -9.42
CA PHE A 549 -11.74 6.68 -8.32
C PHE A 549 -11.12 7.99 -8.81
N VAL A 550 -11.65 9.09 -8.32
CA VAL A 550 -11.10 10.44 -8.49
C VAL A 550 -11.04 11.08 -7.10
N PRO A 551 -9.88 11.59 -6.67
CA PRO A 551 -9.74 12.22 -5.36
C PRO A 551 -10.81 13.30 -5.15
N SER A 552 -11.58 13.16 -4.06
CA SER A 552 -12.59 14.16 -3.68
C SER A 552 -11.96 15.18 -2.73
N PRO A 553 -12.04 16.49 -3.01
CA PRO A 553 -11.49 17.49 -2.10
C PRO A 553 -12.08 17.46 -0.69
N GLY A 554 -13.32 16.95 -0.54
CA GLY A 554 -13.97 16.81 0.77
C GLY A 554 -13.54 15.58 1.56
N CYS A 555 -12.92 14.59 0.90
CA CYS A 555 -12.43 13.36 1.51
C CYS A 555 -10.89 13.31 1.58
N ALA A 556 -10.21 14.27 0.96
CA ALA A 556 -8.76 14.33 1.02
C ALA A 556 -8.28 14.59 2.46
N MET A 557 -7.22 13.92 2.88
CA MET A 557 -6.55 14.17 4.15
C MET A 557 -6.20 15.65 4.27
N SER A 558 -6.81 16.34 5.21
CA SER A 558 -6.47 17.70 5.61
C SER A 558 -5.75 17.68 6.98
N GLY A 559 -5.11 18.78 7.35
CA GLY A 559 -4.50 18.91 8.67
C GLY A 559 -5.46 18.68 9.84
N ASP A 560 -6.76 18.75 9.60
CA ASP A 560 -7.81 18.52 10.60
C ASP A 560 -8.11 17.02 10.84
N LEU A 561 -7.61 16.13 9.97
CA LEU A 561 -7.75 14.67 10.11
C LEU A 561 -6.63 14.03 10.95
N LEU A 562 -5.60 14.77 11.29
CA LEU A 562 -4.62 14.29 12.27
C LEU A 562 -5.30 14.16 13.64
N PRO A 563 -5.10 13.05 14.37
CA PRO A 563 -5.66 12.87 15.70
C PRO A 563 -5.34 14.08 16.58
N GLN A 564 -6.39 14.75 17.09
CA GLN A 564 -6.19 15.80 18.06
C GLN A 564 -5.73 15.17 19.37
N PRO A 565 -4.83 15.82 20.13
CA PRO A 565 -4.45 15.32 21.45
C PRO A 565 -5.72 15.12 22.29
N PRO A 566 -5.93 13.94 22.90
CA PRO A 566 -7.09 13.69 23.73
C PRO A 566 -7.17 14.72 24.86
N THR A 567 -8.31 15.37 25.03
CA THR A 567 -8.49 16.41 26.06
C THR A 567 -8.61 15.86 27.50
N ASN A 568 -8.83 14.55 27.63
CA ASN A 568 -8.97 13.86 28.93
C ASN A 568 -8.11 12.58 28.95
N LEU A 569 -6.80 12.73 28.87
CA LEU A 569 -5.86 11.63 28.85
C LEU A 569 -5.77 10.94 30.22
N THR A 570 -6.06 9.63 30.27
CA THR A 570 -5.55 8.77 31.34
C THR A 570 -4.30 8.08 30.79
N VAL A 571 -3.14 8.51 31.27
CA VAL A 571 -1.85 7.96 30.87
C VAL A 571 -1.36 7.03 31.95
N THR A 572 -1.03 5.80 31.58
CA THR A 572 -0.35 4.85 32.46
C THR A 572 1.09 4.67 31.95
N VAL A 573 2.05 5.04 32.80
CA VAL A 573 3.48 4.81 32.58
C VAL A 573 3.93 3.72 33.53
N GLN A 574 4.72 2.78 33.04
CA GLN A 574 5.39 1.74 33.85
C GLN A 574 6.77 2.19 34.30
#